data_4b94c87902ec26d89b73a7b5885faa34
#
_entry.id   4b94c87902ec26d89b73a7b5885faa34
#
_cell.length_a   1.000
_cell.length_b   1.000
_cell.length_c   1.000
_cell.angle_alpha   90.00
_cell.angle_beta   90.00
_cell.angle_gamma   90.00
#
_symmetry.space_group_name_H-M   'P 1'
#
loop_
_entity.id
_entity.type
_entity.pdbx_description
1 polymer ?
#
loop_
_entity_poly.entity_id
_entity_poly.type
_entity_poly.pdbx_seq_one_letter_code
_entity_poly.pdbx_strand_id
1 'polypeptide(L)'
;FTCFENLPWSIEKNAINDVKIWFELWSKGGANPHYVVDNRLDYISGINWFENWINIYFFNKVSDFILGILILSLIFYLTFYSKKRVKLKKNKIFLIYLFIIILLIEWFFNHPTLRYGGYHIIALLFFIPLCLIVEKMDIKFEVFIKKAFLLFFITLFFFTVRNVSRLND
;
A
#
# COMPACT_ATOMS: atom_id res chain seq x y z
N PHE A 1 1.77 -11.37 18.22
CA PHE A 1 1.15 -12.22 19.25
C PHE A 1 2.21 -12.59 20.29
N THR A 2 1.98 -12.29 21.54
CA THR A 2 2.88 -12.62 22.66
C THR A 2 2.17 -13.57 23.61
N CYS A 3 2.85 -14.67 23.99
CA CYS A 3 2.39 -15.55 25.07
C CYS A 3 2.83 -14.95 26.40
N PHE A 4 1.87 -14.72 27.28
CA PHE A 4 2.12 -14.39 28.67
C PHE A 4 1.72 -15.61 29.52
N GLU A 5 2.67 -16.44 29.90
CA GLU A 5 2.43 -17.77 30.51
C GLU A 5 1.58 -17.73 31.80
N ASN A 6 1.40 -16.56 32.42
CA ASN A 6 0.70 -16.41 33.71
C ASN A 6 -0.63 -15.63 33.62
N LEU A 7 -1.17 -15.39 32.42
CA LEU A 7 -2.42 -14.63 32.28
C LEU A 7 -3.58 -15.53 31.85
N PRO A 8 -4.78 -15.41 32.44
CA PRO A 8 -5.93 -16.28 32.18
C PRO A 8 -6.47 -16.19 30.74
N TRP A 9 -6.08 -15.15 29.97
CA TRP A 9 -6.40 -14.98 28.54
C TRP A 9 -5.24 -15.30 27.60
N SER A 10 -4.15 -15.89 28.13
CA SER A 10 -3.00 -16.29 27.32
C SER A 10 -3.38 -17.44 26.38
N ILE A 11 -2.97 -17.31 25.11
CA ILE A 11 -3.13 -18.34 24.10
C ILE A 11 -1.90 -19.26 24.14
N GLU A 12 -2.10 -20.54 23.98
CA GLU A 12 -1.01 -21.52 23.92
C GLU A 12 -0.04 -21.22 22.78
N LYS A 13 1.25 -21.43 23.03
CA LYS A 13 2.33 -21.15 22.08
C LYS A 13 2.15 -21.85 20.73
N ASN A 14 1.63 -23.07 20.74
CA ASN A 14 1.37 -23.84 19.53
C ASN A 14 0.26 -23.19 18.70
N ALA A 15 -0.85 -22.79 19.34
CA ALA A 15 -1.95 -22.08 18.67
C ALA A 15 -1.50 -20.75 18.05
N ILE A 16 -0.59 -20.03 18.71
CA ILE A 16 -0.01 -18.80 18.15
C ILE A 16 0.82 -19.10 16.90
N ASN A 17 1.63 -20.14 16.91
CA ASN A 17 2.41 -20.54 15.74
C ASN A 17 1.52 -20.94 14.57
N ASP A 18 0.46 -21.70 14.81
CA ASP A 18 -0.50 -22.09 13.77
C ASP A 18 -1.20 -20.87 13.16
N VAL A 19 -1.62 -19.94 13.99
CA VAL A 19 -2.23 -18.66 13.54
C VAL A 19 -1.23 -17.85 12.72
N LYS A 20 0.04 -17.78 13.14
CA LYS A 20 1.09 -17.07 12.40
C LYS A 20 1.32 -17.69 11.01
N ILE A 21 1.46 -19.01 10.95
CA ILE A 21 1.62 -19.76 9.69
C ILE A 21 0.41 -19.54 8.79
N TRP A 22 -0.80 -19.56 9.36
CA TRP A 22 -2.04 -19.33 8.61
C TRP A 22 -2.10 -17.92 8.01
N PHE A 23 -1.76 -16.87 8.76
CA PHE A 23 -1.72 -15.50 8.24
C PHE A 23 -0.68 -15.32 7.15
N GLU A 24 0.49 -15.92 7.29
CA GLU A 24 1.54 -15.87 6.30
C GLU A 24 1.13 -16.63 5.03
N LEU A 25 0.55 -17.82 5.17
CA LEU A 25 -0.01 -18.59 4.06
C LEU A 25 -1.12 -17.81 3.33
N TRP A 26 -2.06 -17.22 4.09
CA TRP A 26 -3.12 -16.41 3.53
C TRP A 26 -2.58 -15.23 2.71
N SER A 27 -1.59 -14.52 3.21
CA SER A 27 -1.03 -13.35 2.52
C SER A 27 -0.23 -13.74 1.28
N LYS A 28 0.60 -14.79 1.36
CA LYS A 28 1.40 -15.33 0.26
C LYS A 28 0.56 -16.11 -0.75
N GLY A 29 -0.58 -16.67 -0.34
CA GLY A 29 -1.56 -17.33 -1.18
C GLY A 29 -2.55 -16.37 -1.90
N GLY A 30 -2.24 -15.09 -1.98
CA GLY A 30 -3.05 -14.11 -2.72
C GLY A 30 -4.25 -13.57 -1.95
N ALA A 31 -4.16 -13.49 -0.62
CA ALA A 31 -5.22 -13.06 0.28
C ALA A 31 -6.50 -13.91 0.16
N ASN A 32 -6.33 -15.21 -0.11
CA ASN A 32 -7.43 -16.15 -0.23
C ASN A 32 -7.58 -16.96 1.07
N PRO A 33 -8.72 -16.86 1.79
CA PRO A 33 -8.94 -17.59 3.03
C PRO A 33 -9.11 -19.11 2.82
N HIS A 34 -9.42 -19.55 1.60
CA HIS A 34 -9.59 -20.95 1.23
C HIS A 34 -8.38 -21.53 0.51
N TYR A 35 -7.24 -20.83 0.55
CA TYR A 35 -6.03 -21.33 -0.08
C TYR A 35 -5.47 -22.53 0.71
N VAL A 36 -5.50 -23.68 0.08
CA VAL A 36 -5.03 -24.96 0.65
C VAL A 36 -3.80 -25.42 -0.11
N VAL A 37 -2.78 -25.79 0.64
CA VAL A 37 -1.52 -26.34 0.11
C VAL A 37 -1.13 -27.54 0.97
N ASP A 38 -0.65 -28.61 0.33
CA ASP A 38 -0.25 -29.85 1.01
C ASP A 38 0.87 -29.61 2.03
N ASN A 39 1.91 -28.88 1.65
CA ASN A 39 3.02 -28.52 2.52
C ASN A 39 3.07 -27.01 2.77
N ARG A 40 2.43 -26.55 3.84
CA ARG A 40 2.32 -25.13 4.19
C ARG A 40 3.68 -24.46 4.44
N LEU A 41 4.55 -25.14 5.18
CA LEU A 41 5.86 -24.60 5.57
C LEU A 41 6.79 -24.46 4.36
N ASP A 42 6.76 -25.44 3.47
CA ASP A 42 7.55 -25.37 2.24
C ASP A 42 7.05 -24.24 1.33
N TYR A 43 5.74 -24.11 1.17
CA TYR A 43 5.15 -23.05 0.35
C TYR A 43 5.52 -21.65 0.83
N ILE A 44 5.44 -21.36 2.13
CA ILE A 44 5.76 -20.04 2.69
C ILE A 44 7.26 -19.76 2.78
N SER A 45 8.10 -20.80 2.62
CA SER A 45 9.55 -20.67 2.72
C SER A 45 10.14 -19.97 1.49
N GLY A 46 11.16 -19.14 1.71
CA GLY A 46 11.89 -18.48 0.63
C GLY A 46 10.98 -17.72 -0.34
N ILE A 47 11.06 -18.07 -1.62
CA ILE A 47 10.30 -17.46 -2.72
C ILE A 47 9.35 -18.45 -3.42
N ASN A 48 9.07 -19.61 -2.85
CA ASN A 48 8.25 -20.66 -3.47
C ASN A 48 6.81 -20.21 -3.77
N TRP A 49 6.30 -19.25 -2.98
CA TRP A 49 4.98 -18.65 -3.14
C TRP A 49 4.90 -17.58 -4.24
N PHE A 50 6.03 -17.09 -4.75
CA PHE A 50 6.11 -15.87 -5.55
C PHE A 50 5.37 -15.97 -6.89
N GLU A 51 5.56 -17.07 -7.64
CA GLU A 51 4.90 -17.27 -8.93
C GLU A 51 3.38 -17.29 -8.80
N ASN A 52 2.88 -18.03 -7.80
CA ASN A 52 1.45 -18.11 -7.53
C ASN A 52 0.89 -16.74 -7.10
N TRP A 53 1.60 -16.02 -6.24
CA TRP A 53 1.20 -14.68 -5.78
C TRP A 53 1.13 -13.68 -6.94
N ILE A 54 2.08 -13.70 -7.87
CA ILE A 54 2.04 -12.85 -9.06
C ILE A 54 0.78 -13.12 -9.88
N ASN A 55 0.50 -14.37 -10.16
CA ASN A 55 -0.60 -14.75 -11.04
C ASN A 55 -1.98 -14.46 -10.41
N ILE A 56 -2.13 -14.74 -9.12
CA ILE A 56 -3.44 -14.63 -8.44
C ILE A 56 -3.66 -13.24 -7.86
N TYR A 57 -2.64 -12.62 -7.29
CA TYR A 57 -2.81 -11.39 -6.52
C TYR A 57 -2.25 -10.15 -7.20
N PHE A 58 -1.03 -10.21 -7.73
CA PHE A 58 -0.39 -9.05 -8.32
C PHE A 58 -1.19 -8.53 -9.53
N PHE A 59 -1.43 -9.36 -10.53
CA PHE A 59 -2.13 -8.92 -11.74
C PHE A 59 -3.61 -8.59 -11.51
N ASN A 60 -4.25 -9.17 -10.50
CA ASN A 60 -5.67 -8.92 -10.24
C ASN A 60 -5.95 -7.77 -9.26
N LYS A 61 -4.98 -7.42 -8.39
CA LYS A 61 -5.23 -6.41 -7.33
C LYS A 61 -4.12 -5.37 -7.23
N VAL A 62 -2.85 -5.79 -7.22
CA VAL A 62 -1.73 -4.86 -6.99
C VAL A 62 -1.50 -3.99 -8.21
N SER A 63 -1.59 -4.57 -9.41
CA SER A 63 -1.45 -3.83 -10.68
C SER A 63 -2.52 -2.74 -10.81
N ASP A 64 -3.78 -3.06 -10.54
CA ASP A 64 -4.88 -2.10 -10.57
C ASP A 64 -4.71 -0.99 -9.53
N PHE A 65 -4.25 -1.35 -8.35
CA PHE A 65 -3.95 -0.40 -7.29
C PHE A 65 -2.82 0.56 -7.69
N ILE A 66 -1.72 0.04 -8.24
CA ILE A 66 -0.61 0.85 -8.75
C ILE A 66 -1.08 1.76 -9.89
N LEU A 67 -1.84 1.23 -10.86
CA LEU A 67 -2.39 2.00 -11.95
C LEU A 67 -3.27 3.15 -11.44
N GLY A 68 -4.15 2.88 -10.47
CA GLY A 68 -4.96 3.90 -9.81
C GLY A 68 -4.13 5.01 -9.17
N ILE A 69 -3.05 4.66 -8.46
CA ILE A 69 -2.13 5.62 -7.87
C ILE A 69 -1.42 6.46 -8.94
N LEU A 70 -0.96 5.85 -10.03
CA LEU A 70 -0.30 6.56 -11.14
C LEU A 70 -1.25 7.54 -11.83
N ILE A 71 -2.50 7.14 -12.07
CA ILE A 71 -3.54 8.02 -12.62
C ILE A 71 -3.79 9.19 -11.66
N LEU A 72 -3.95 8.92 -10.37
CA LEU A 72 -4.15 9.95 -9.36
C LEU A 72 -2.95 10.92 -9.30
N SER A 73 -1.74 10.40 -9.38
CA SER A 73 -0.49 11.18 -9.42
C SER A 73 -0.43 12.08 -10.67
N LEU A 74 -0.86 11.56 -11.81
CA LEU A 74 -0.93 12.32 -13.06
C LEU A 74 -1.98 13.44 -12.98
N ILE A 75 -3.18 13.14 -12.49
CA ILE A 75 -4.24 14.14 -12.30
C ILE A 75 -3.75 15.24 -11.35
N PHE A 76 -3.12 14.85 -10.25
CA PHE A 76 -2.54 15.81 -9.32
C PHE A 76 -1.47 16.66 -9.99
N TYR A 77 -0.53 16.05 -10.70
CA TYR A 77 0.52 16.77 -11.44
C TYR A 77 -0.07 17.78 -12.42
N LEU A 78 -1.04 17.37 -13.24
CA LEU A 78 -1.69 18.26 -14.21
C LEU A 78 -2.45 19.41 -13.53
N THR A 79 -3.13 19.15 -12.42
CA THR A 79 -3.91 20.14 -11.66
C THR A 79 -3.01 21.21 -11.03
N PHE A 80 -1.84 20.80 -10.52
CA PHE A 80 -0.92 21.68 -9.82
C PHE A 80 0.29 22.09 -10.67
N TYR A 81 0.31 21.72 -11.95
CA TYR A 81 1.42 22.10 -12.82
C TYR A 81 1.63 23.62 -12.87
N SER A 82 2.86 24.07 -12.64
CA SER A 82 3.27 25.47 -12.72
C SER A 82 4.53 25.59 -13.58
N LYS A 83 4.54 26.59 -14.47
CA LYS A 83 5.74 26.90 -15.28
C LYS A 83 6.88 27.50 -14.45
N LYS A 84 6.55 28.16 -13.34
CA LYS A 84 7.55 28.72 -12.42
C LYS A 84 8.07 27.62 -11.50
N ARG A 85 9.37 27.39 -11.53
CA ARG A 85 10.04 26.39 -10.70
C ARG A 85 11.00 27.05 -9.73
N VAL A 86 10.87 26.74 -8.47
CA VAL A 86 11.84 27.15 -7.43
C VAL A 86 12.98 26.13 -7.41
N LYS A 87 14.23 26.60 -7.28
CA LYS A 87 15.38 25.71 -7.11
C LYS A 87 15.30 25.04 -5.74
N LEU A 88 15.25 23.72 -5.74
CA LEU A 88 15.25 22.93 -4.51
C LEU A 88 16.65 22.95 -3.85
N LYS A 89 16.67 23.09 -2.53
CA LYS A 89 17.82 22.69 -1.72
C LYS A 89 17.95 21.16 -1.77
N LYS A 90 19.19 20.64 -1.92
CA LYS A 90 19.45 19.19 -1.82
C LYS A 90 18.88 18.64 -0.52
N ASN A 91 17.82 17.85 -0.62
CA ASN A 91 17.03 17.43 0.52
C ASN A 91 17.38 16.02 0.99
N LYS A 92 17.15 15.79 2.27
CA LYS A 92 17.21 14.48 2.94
C LYS A 92 16.12 13.49 2.47
N ILE A 93 15.39 13.81 1.38
CA ILE A 93 14.32 12.99 0.80
C ILE A 93 14.84 11.61 0.40
N PHE A 94 16.08 11.50 -0.03
CA PHE A 94 16.71 10.21 -0.35
C PHE A 94 16.67 9.24 0.84
N LEU A 95 16.89 9.73 2.07
CA LEU A 95 16.83 8.88 3.28
C LEU A 95 15.41 8.38 3.53
N ILE A 96 14.39 9.20 3.26
CA ILE A 96 12.99 8.81 3.39
C ILE A 96 12.65 7.72 2.36
N TYR A 97 13.07 7.89 1.10
CA TYR A 97 12.91 6.86 0.08
C TYR A 97 13.56 5.54 0.49
N LEU A 98 14.80 5.58 0.93
CA LEU A 98 15.53 4.39 1.37
C LEU A 98 14.80 3.67 2.51
N PHE A 99 14.34 4.43 3.51
CA PHE A 99 13.60 3.87 4.63
C PHE A 99 12.29 3.19 4.19
N ILE A 100 11.51 3.85 3.32
CA ILE A 100 10.25 3.27 2.82
C ILE A 100 10.50 2.05 1.93
N ILE A 101 11.59 2.03 1.14
CA ILE A 101 11.98 0.86 0.35
C ILE A 101 12.31 -0.33 1.27
N ILE A 102 13.03 -0.11 2.36
CA ILE A 102 13.32 -1.16 3.34
C ILE A 102 12.01 -1.72 3.92
N LEU A 103 11.08 -0.85 4.33
CA LEU A 103 9.77 -1.28 4.82
C LEU A 103 8.94 -2.00 3.75
N LEU A 104 9.04 -1.59 2.48
CA LEU A 104 8.37 -2.26 1.36
C LEU A 104 8.93 -3.68 1.15
N ILE A 105 10.24 -3.84 1.24
CA ILE A 105 10.90 -5.15 1.14
C ILE A 105 10.47 -6.04 2.31
N GLU A 106 10.49 -5.53 3.53
CA GLU A 106 10.05 -6.24 4.73
C GLU A 106 8.59 -6.69 4.60
N TRP A 107 7.69 -5.78 4.18
CA TRP A 107 6.30 -6.10 3.90
C TRP A 107 6.17 -7.21 2.85
N PHE A 108 6.89 -7.11 1.74
CA PHE A 108 6.80 -8.04 0.63
C PHE A 108 7.16 -9.48 1.05
N PHE A 109 8.22 -9.65 1.82
CA PHE A 109 8.66 -10.99 2.25
C PHE A 109 7.80 -11.59 3.37
N ASN A 110 7.22 -10.76 4.23
CA ASN A 110 6.43 -11.26 5.36
C ASN A 110 4.94 -11.42 5.02
N HIS A 111 4.31 -10.34 4.54
CA HIS A 111 2.86 -10.32 4.30
C HIS A 111 2.50 -9.50 3.05
N PRO A 112 2.73 -10.03 1.82
CA PRO A 112 2.62 -9.28 0.58
C PRO A 112 1.16 -9.03 0.14
N THR A 113 0.35 -8.45 1.02
CA THR A 113 -1.02 -8.03 0.70
C THR A 113 -1.17 -6.52 0.87
N LEU A 114 -1.98 -5.88 0.02
CA LEU A 114 -2.24 -4.44 0.07
C LEU A 114 -2.83 -3.98 1.41
N ARG A 115 -3.52 -4.88 2.11
CA ARG A 115 -4.07 -4.59 3.44
C ARG A 115 -2.99 -4.23 4.46
N TYR A 116 -1.80 -4.85 4.36
CA TYR A 116 -0.70 -4.65 5.32
C TYR A 116 0.36 -3.67 4.85
N GLY A 117 0.48 -3.43 3.55
CA GLY A 117 1.56 -2.60 3.02
C GLY A 117 1.21 -1.70 1.83
N GLY A 118 -0.05 -1.59 1.46
CA GLY A 118 -0.48 -0.71 0.37
C GLY A 118 -0.07 0.76 0.60
N TYR A 119 0.02 1.20 1.85
CA TYR A 119 0.47 2.54 2.21
C TYR A 119 1.95 2.81 1.85
N HIS A 120 2.83 1.81 1.87
CA HIS A 120 4.21 1.97 1.39
C HIS A 120 4.25 2.30 -0.10
N ILE A 121 3.40 1.63 -0.89
CA ILE A 121 3.27 1.88 -2.33
C ILE A 121 2.72 3.29 -2.57
N ILE A 122 1.69 3.70 -1.81
CA ILE A 122 1.15 5.06 -1.87
C ILE A 122 2.21 6.09 -1.50
N ALA A 123 2.98 5.84 -0.44
CA ALA A 123 4.04 6.75 -0.01
C ALA A 123 5.11 6.94 -1.10
N LEU A 124 5.58 5.84 -1.71
CA LEU A 124 6.60 5.87 -2.74
C LEU A 124 6.12 6.51 -4.05
N LEU A 125 4.92 6.14 -4.52
CA LEU A 125 4.44 6.52 -5.85
C LEU A 125 3.60 7.80 -5.85
N PHE A 126 3.06 8.21 -4.72
CA PHE A 126 2.20 9.38 -4.61
C PHE A 126 2.74 10.44 -3.65
N PHE A 127 2.81 10.16 -2.36
CA PHE A 127 3.11 11.22 -1.37
C PHE A 127 4.48 11.85 -1.52
N ILE A 128 5.54 11.06 -1.76
CA ILE A 128 6.88 11.62 -1.89
C ILE A 128 7.03 12.40 -3.20
N PRO A 129 6.63 11.88 -4.38
CA PRO A 129 6.61 12.67 -5.61
C PRO A 129 5.74 13.94 -5.50
N LEU A 130 4.59 13.82 -4.83
CA LEU A 130 3.69 14.94 -4.56
C LEU A 130 4.36 16.05 -3.74
N CYS A 131 5.03 15.71 -2.65
CA CYS A 131 5.77 16.67 -1.84
C CYS A 131 6.82 17.40 -2.68
N LEU A 132 7.57 16.69 -3.53
CA LEU A 132 8.56 17.28 -4.44
C LEU A 132 7.94 18.20 -5.49
N ILE A 133 6.75 17.86 -5.97
CA ILE A 133 6.02 18.68 -6.92
C ILE A 133 5.55 19.97 -6.24
N VAL A 134 4.90 19.84 -5.07
CA VAL A 134 4.37 20.98 -4.31
C VAL A 134 5.49 21.92 -3.87
N GLU A 135 6.62 21.40 -3.39
CA GLU A 135 7.78 22.20 -2.98
C GLU A 135 8.37 23.04 -4.13
N LYS A 136 8.26 22.56 -5.38
CA LYS A 136 8.72 23.27 -6.59
C LYS A 136 7.76 24.34 -7.10
N MET A 137 6.55 24.38 -6.57
CA MET A 137 5.49 25.25 -7.08
C MET A 137 5.41 26.57 -6.32
N ASP A 138 5.45 27.68 -7.06
CA ASP A 138 5.11 29.01 -6.54
C ASP A 138 3.60 29.24 -6.68
N ILE A 139 2.83 28.58 -5.80
CA ILE A 139 1.36 28.67 -5.80
C ILE A 139 0.92 29.40 -4.54
N LYS A 140 0.06 30.42 -4.71
CA LYS A 140 -0.59 31.08 -3.56
C LYS A 140 -1.40 30.05 -2.77
N PHE A 141 -1.27 30.09 -1.45
CA PHE A 141 -1.91 29.13 -0.54
C PHE A 141 -3.42 29.00 -0.75
N GLU A 142 -4.12 30.10 -1.00
CA GLU A 142 -5.57 30.09 -1.30
C GLU A 142 -5.93 29.30 -2.57
N VAL A 143 -5.10 29.42 -3.63
CA VAL A 143 -5.29 28.68 -4.87
C VAL A 143 -5.00 27.19 -4.65
N PHE A 144 -3.98 26.88 -3.86
CA PHE A 144 -3.65 25.51 -3.48
C PHE A 144 -4.82 24.84 -2.74
N ILE A 145 -5.38 25.52 -1.73
CA ILE A 145 -6.52 25.01 -0.96
C ILE A 145 -7.73 24.74 -1.87
N LYS A 146 -8.10 25.70 -2.74
CA LYS A 146 -9.26 25.51 -3.65
C LYS A 146 -9.08 24.29 -4.56
N LYS A 147 -7.89 24.08 -5.11
CA LYS A 147 -7.56 22.93 -5.96
C LYS A 147 -7.55 21.62 -5.15
N ALA A 148 -7.02 21.64 -3.94
CA ALA A 148 -7.01 20.49 -3.04
C ALA A 148 -8.44 20.06 -2.67
N PHE A 149 -9.33 21.00 -2.35
CA PHE A 149 -10.74 20.72 -2.10
C PHE A 149 -11.43 20.12 -3.33
N LEU A 150 -11.17 20.65 -4.53
CA LEU A 150 -11.72 20.10 -5.76
C LEU A 150 -11.32 18.62 -5.93
N LEU A 151 -10.05 18.29 -5.77
CA LEU A 151 -9.56 16.93 -5.87
C LEU A 151 -10.16 16.03 -4.78
N PHE A 152 -10.28 16.53 -3.56
CA PHE A 152 -10.92 15.82 -2.46
C PHE A 152 -12.37 15.44 -2.80
N PHE A 153 -13.17 16.39 -3.30
CA PHE A 153 -14.56 16.12 -3.68
C PHE A 153 -14.67 15.15 -4.86
N ILE A 154 -13.79 15.26 -5.85
CA ILE A 154 -13.75 14.31 -6.96
C ILE A 154 -13.45 12.89 -6.44
N THR A 155 -12.45 12.75 -5.58
CA THR A 155 -12.07 11.46 -5.00
C THR A 155 -13.21 10.89 -4.13
N LEU A 156 -13.83 11.73 -3.31
CA LEU A 156 -14.98 11.35 -2.48
C LEU A 156 -16.16 10.88 -3.33
N PHE A 157 -16.46 11.59 -4.43
CA PHE A 157 -17.51 11.21 -5.37
C PHE A 157 -17.28 9.83 -5.96
N PHE A 158 -16.08 9.56 -6.52
CA PHE A 158 -15.75 8.25 -7.06
C PHE A 158 -15.78 7.15 -6.02
N PHE A 159 -15.29 7.41 -4.81
CA PHE A 159 -15.35 6.47 -3.70
C PHE A 159 -16.80 6.12 -3.34
N THR A 160 -17.68 7.13 -3.28
CA THR A 160 -19.09 6.95 -2.95
C THR A 160 -19.79 6.14 -4.04
N VAL A 161 -19.61 6.49 -5.32
CA VAL A 161 -20.19 5.77 -6.45
C VAL A 161 -19.78 4.29 -6.43
N ARG A 162 -18.49 4.02 -6.22
CA ARG A 162 -17.98 2.64 -6.13
C ARG A 162 -18.58 1.85 -4.97
N ASN A 163 -18.77 2.49 -3.80
CA ASN A 163 -19.38 1.81 -2.65
C ASN A 163 -20.88 1.56 -2.85
N VAL A 164 -21.59 2.50 -3.46
CA VAL A 164 -23.01 2.32 -3.80
C VAL A 164 -23.18 1.19 -4.83
N SER A 165 -22.33 1.13 -5.86
CA SER A 165 -22.35 0.02 -6.82
C SER A 165 -22.19 -1.34 -6.13
N ARG A 166 -21.26 -1.45 -5.18
CA ARG A 166 -21.03 -2.70 -4.41
C ARG A 166 -22.18 -3.11 -3.49
N LEU A 167 -23.03 -2.20 -3.10
CA LEU A 167 -24.23 -2.51 -2.29
C LEU A 167 -25.38 -3.04 -3.14
N ASN A 168 -25.32 -2.81 -4.46
CA ASN A 168 -26.36 -3.24 -5.41
C ASN A 168 -25.99 -4.57 -6.11
N ASP A 169 -24.76 -5.03 -5.96
CA ASP A 169 -24.26 -6.36 -6.40
C ASP A 169 -24.42 -7.40 -5.27
#